data_adf3a17cc48d18011ecd4af308763abc
#
_entry.id   adf3a17cc48d18011ecd4af308763abc
#
_cell.length_a   1.000
_cell.length_b   1.000
_cell.length_c   1.000
_cell.angle_alpha   90.00
_cell.angle_beta   90.00
_cell.angle_gamma   90.00
#
_symmetry.space_group_name_H-M   'P 1'
#
loop_
_entity.id
_entity.type
_entity.pdbx_description
1 polymer ?
#
loop_
_entity_poly.entity_id
_entity_poly.type
_entity_poly.pdbx_seq_one_letter_code
_entity_poly.pdbx_strand_id
1 'polypeptide(L)'
;MRKYGLLFLMVVAVGSFLILPEPALARAPQKGKLLYMTLTKGFHHDSIDVSKQIVKEIGEKSGAWETTVTEDVNDFTAENLKKYDAVMFNTTGELPMSEAQKKAFVDFIKSGHGFIGVHSATDTFYMWSTYGDIIGGWFNHHPWHEMVTIDVVDPASKIVGFLGKSFQINDEIYQVSDFKAETSHVLLQLDPKSVSTEKEGVRFRYYGWPVAWTRMFGKGRVYYNGLGHDDWVWKDPRYQEMLVNGIKWVLKQTP
;
A
#
# COMPACT_ATOMS: atom_id res chain seq x y z
N MET A 1 -20.19 -13.10 97.32
CA MET A 1 -19.03 -12.58 96.56
C MET A 1 -19.16 -12.97 95.08
N ARG A 2 -19.56 -12.02 94.24
CA ARG A 2 -19.80 -12.22 92.81
C ARG A 2 -18.52 -11.80 92.06
N LYS A 3 -17.91 -12.76 91.30
CA LYS A 3 -16.80 -12.49 90.42
C LYS A 3 -17.32 -12.09 89.03
N TYR A 4 -17.01 -10.91 88.57
CA TYR A 4 -17.29 -10.47 87.20
C TYR A 4 -16.10 -10.86 86.36
N GLY A 5 -16.33 -11.71 85.37
CA GLY A 5 -15.33 -11.99 84.29
C GLY A 5 -15.48 -10.99 83.14
N LEU A 6 -14.41 -10.33 82.84
CA LEU A 6 -14.32 -9.36 81.74
C LEU A 6 -13.98 -10.12 80.42
N LEU A 7 -14.93 -10.14 79.49
CA LEU A 7 -14.73 -10.76 78.16
C LEU A 7 -14.08 -9.72 77.23
N PHE A 8 -12.84 -9.96 76.79
CA PHE A 8 -12.15 -9.12 75.83
C PHE A 8 -12.54 -9.56 74.39
N LEU A 9 -13.29 -8.73 73.67
CA LEU A 9 -13.64 -8.95 72.28
C LEU A 9 -12.51 -8.45 71.41
N MET A 10 -11.76 -9.36 70.77
CA MET A 10 -10.71 -9.03 69.81
C MET A 10 -11.36 -8.81 68.43
N VAL A 11 -11.45 -7.56 67.96
CA VAL A 11 -11.89 -7.21 66.59
C VAL A 11 -10.72 -7.36 65.63
N VAL A 12 -10.76 -8.41 64.81
CA VAL A 12 -9.80 -8.57 63.70
C VAL A 12 -10.31 -7.77 62.51
N ALA A 13 -9.68 -6.65 62.23
CA ALA A 13 -9.95 -5.89 61.01
C ALA A 13 -9.28 -6.57 59.82
N VAL A 14 -10.06 -7.23 58.98
CA VAL A 14 -9.61 -7.78 57.69
C VAL A 14 -9.56 -6.60 56.71
N GLY A 15 -8.36 -6.07 56.50
CA GLY A 15 -8.10 -5.06 55.45
C GLY A 15 -8.17 -5.70 54.06
N SER A 16 -9.26 -5.44 53.32
CA SER A 16 -9.35 -5.82 51.92
C SER A 16 -8.44 -4.87 51.10
N PHE A 17 -7.30 -5.34 50.69
CA PHE A 17 -6.49 -4.64 49.68
C PHE A 17 -7.17 -4.76 48.30
N LEU A 18 -7.76 -3.69 47.85
CA LEU A 18 -8.21 -3.52 46.46
C LEU A 18 -6.95 -3.45 45.57
N ILE A 19 -6.59 -4.57 44.93
CA ILE A 19 -5.60 -4.60 43.84
C ILE A 19 -6.29 -3.94 42.66
N LEU A 20 -5.96 -2.65 42.41
CA LEU A 20 -6.33 -1.97 41.20
C LEU A 20 -5.54 -2.64 40.06
N PRO A 21 -6.19 -3.01 38.93
CA PRO A 21 -5.46 -3.54 37.79
C PRO A 21 -4.53 -2.45 37.28
N GLU A 22 -3.24 -2.78 37.15
CA GLU A 22 -2.29 -1.89 36.48
C GLU A 22 -2.80 -1.56 35.06
N PRO A 23 -2.73 -0.29 34.62
CA PRO A 23 -3.07 0.05 33.24
C PRO A 23 -2.14 -0.76 32.34
N ALA A 24 -2.75 -1.64 31.52
CA ALA A 24 -2.03 -2.36 30.49
C ALA A 24 -1.33 -1.32 29.59
N LEU A 25 -0.01 -1.22 29.69
CA LEU A 25 0.78 -0.41 28.76
C LEU A 25 0.43 -0.88 27.35
N ALA A 26 -0.26 -0.03 26.60
CA ALA A 26 -0.58 -0.30 25.20
C ALA A 26 0.74 -0.58 24.48
N ARG A 27 0.95 -1.83 24.07
CA ARG A 27 2.12 -2.22 23.30
C ARG A 27 2.17 -1.34 22.07
N ALA A 28 3.30 -0.64 21.84
CA ALA A 28 3.47 0.14 20.62
C ALA A 28 3.11 -0.73 19.41
N PRO A 29 2.37 -0.20 18.43
CA PRO A 29 1.99 -0.97 17.25
C PRO A 29 3.24 -1.55 16.62
N GLN A 30 3.26 -2.85 16.38
CA GLN A 30 4.39 -3.52 15.76
C GLN A 30 4.51 -3.03 14.32
N LYS A 31 5.71 -2.61 13.91
CA LYS A 31 5.98 -2.20 12.54
C LYS A 31 5.67 -3.34 11.58
N GLY A 32 5.01 -3.05 10.47
CA GLY A 32 4.83 -3.99 9.38
C GLY A 32 6.15 -4.32 8.69
N LYS A 33 6.23 -5.44 8.00
CA LYS A 33 7.39 -5.85 7.20
C LYS A 33 7.01 -5.84 5.73
N LEU A 34 7.68 -4.99 4.95
CA LEU A 34 7.44 -4.79 3.53
C LEU A 34 8.58 -5.39 2.70
N LEU A 35 8.26 -6.32 1.80
CA LEU A 35 9.18 -6.78 0.75
C LEU A 35 8.96 -5.93 -0.49
N TYR A 36 9.97 -5.16 -0.89
CA TYR A 36 9.92 -4.25 -2.04
C TYR A 36 10.72 -4.81 -3.21
N MET A 37 10.01 -5.32 -4.23
CA MET A 37 10.57 -5.85 -5.48
C MET A 37 10.75 -4.71 -6.50
N THR A 38 11.98 -4.59 -7.02
CA THR A 38 12.35 -3.56 -8.00
C THR A 38 13.02 -4.16 -9.26
N LEU A 39 12.92 -5.47 -9.47
CA LEU A 39 13.45 -6.12 -10.66
C LEU A 39 12.71 -5.64 -11.91
N THR A 40 13.45 -5.21 -12.93
CA THR A 40 12.92 -4.82 -14.25
C THR A 40 13.38 -5.79 -15.33
N LYS A 41 12.47 -6.25 -16.16
CA LYS A 41 12.72 -7.09 -17.34
C LYS A 41 12.24 -6.44 -18.63
N GLY A 42 11.59 -5.29 -18.52
CA GLY A 42 11.25 -4.37 -19.60
C GLY A 42 12.04 -3.07 -19.45
N PHE A 43 11.35 -1.93 -19.51
CA PHE A 43 11.97 -0.62 -19.35
C PHE A 43 12.50 -0.43 -17.92
N HIS A 44 13.72 0.10 -17.79
CA HIS A 44 14.29 0.44 -16.48
C HIS A 44 14.12 1.93 -16.21
N HIS A 45 13.33 2.27 -15.19
CA HIS A 45 13.12 3.66 -14.78
C HIS A 45 14.28 4.17 -13.93
N ASP A 46 14.80 5.36 -14.25
CA ASP A 46 15.91 5.98 -13.52
C ASP A 46 15.53 6.23 -12.04
N SER A 47 14.24 6.45 -11.77
CA SER A 47 13.72 6.70 -10.41
C SER A 47 13.74 5.48 -9.48
N ILE A 48 14.11 4.29 -9.94
CA ILE A 48 14.11 3.07 -9.09
C ILE A 48 15.02 3.23 -7.87
N ASP A 49 16.23 3.77 -8.02
CA ASP A 49 17.15 3.91 -6.88
C ASP A 49 16.65 4.93 -5.86
N VAL A 50 16.10 6.05 -6.33
CA VAL A 50 15.44 7.04 -5.45
C VAL A 50 14.24 6.41 -4.75
N SER A 51 13.45 5.61 -5.45
CA SER A 51 12.29 4.92 -4.87
C SER A 51 12.67 3.98 -3.73
N LYS A 52 13.75 3.20 -3.89
CA LYS A 52 14.28 2.30 -2.85
C LYS A 52 14.65 3.07 -1.58
N GLN A 53 15.30 4.23 -1.74
CA GLN A 53 15.67 5.09 -0.62
C GLN A 53 14.43 5.67 0.06
N ILE A 54 13.54 6.31 -0.71
CA ILE A 54 12.34 6.99 -0.18
C ILE A 54 11.43 6.00 0.56
N VAL A 55 11.17 4.79 0.01
CA VAL A 55 10.28 3.80 0.66
C VAL A 55 10.83 3.36 2.02
N LYS A 56 12.16 3.24 2.16
CA LYS A 56 12.79 2.98 3.47
C LYS A 56 12.61 4.16 4.42
N GLU A 57 12.96 5.36 3.97
CA GLU A 57 12.91 6.58 4.79
C GLU A 57 11.50 6.89 5.31
N ILE A 58 10.47 6.83 4.45
CA ILE A 58 9.09 7.10 4.88
C ILE A 58 8.54 6.00 5.79
N GLY A 59 8.97 4.74 5.61
CA GLY A 59 8.65 3.65 6.52
C GLY A 59 9.22 3.87 7.91
N GLU A 60 10.49 4.22 8.00
CA GLU A 60 11.18 4.54 9.26
C GLU A 60 10.58 5.79 9.94
N LYS A 61 10.43 6.87 9.19
CA LYS A 61 9.90 8.16 9.67
C LYS A 61 8.46 8.03 10.18
N SER A 62 7.62 7.28 9.49
CA SER A 62 6.24 7.04 9.91
C SER A 62 6.12 6.02 11.05
N GLY A 63 7.16 5.23 11.31
CA GLY A 63 7.14 4.12 12.26
C GLY A 63 6.23 2.96 11.82
N ALA A 64 5.70 2.98 10.59
CA ALA A 64 4.66 2.08 10.15
C ALA A 64 5.19 0.73 9.63
N TRP A 65 6.36 0.71 8.98
CA TRP A 65 6.95 -0.53 8.45
C TRP A 65 8.49 -0.48 8.37
N GLU A 66 9.07 -1.67 8.20
CA GLU A 66 10.45 -1.89 7.81
C GLU A 66 10.49 -2.42 6.38
N THR A 67 11.41 -1.91 5.54
CA THR A 67 11.50 -2.28 4.12
C THR A 67 12.70 -3.20 3.87
N THR A 68 12.46 -4.35 3.28
CA THR A 68 13.47 -5.19 2.62
C THR A 68 13.34 -4.99 1.11
N VAL A 69 14.38 -4.48 0.46
CA VAL A 69 14.41 -4.35 -1.01
C VAL A 69 15.00 -5.61 -1.61
N THR A 70 14.42 -6.08 -2.72
CA THR A 70 14.92 -7.23 -3.48
C THR A 70 14.77 -7.05 -4.99
N GLU A 71 15.65 -7.69 -5.74
CA GLU A 71 15.56 -7.92 -7.18
C GLU A 71 15.63 -9.41 -7.50
N ASP A 72 15.59 -10.26 -6.46
CA ASP A 72 15.64 -11.71 -6.61
C ASP A 72 14.24 -12.34 -6.50
N VAL A 73 13.78 -12.97 -7.59
CA VAL A 73 12.50 -13.70 -7.59
C VAL A 73 12.50 -14.90 -6.64
N ASN A 74 13.67 -15.39 -6.21
CA ASN A 74 13.76 -16.47 -5.21
C ASN A 74 13.26 -16.06 -3.83
N ASP A 75 13.11 -14.77 -3.57
CA ASP A 75 12.46 -14.28 -2.36
C ASP A 75 10.94 -14.54 -2.33
N PHE A 76 10.35 -14.95 -3.46
CA PHE A 76 8.91 -15.23 -3.57
C PHE A 76 8.56 -16.69 -3.29
N THR A 77 9.28 -17.36 -2.41
CA THR A 77 8.87 -18.66 -1.89
C THR A 77 7.81 -18.51 -0.79
N ALA A 78 6.93 -19.51 -0.64
CA ALA A 78 5.92 -19.51 0.42
C ALA A 78 6.53 -19.38 1.83
N GLU A 79 7.73 -19.95 2.04
CA GLU A 79 8.43 -19.88 3.31
C GLU A 79 8.99 -18.47 3.59
N ASN A 80 9.58 -17.83 2.56
CA ASN A 80 10.14 -16.50 2.74
C ASN A 80 9.05 -15.44 2.91
N LEU A 81 7.95 -15.53 2.12
CA LEU A 81 6.84 -14.57 2.19
C LEU A 81 6.16 -14.53 3.57
N LYS A 82 6.17 -15.60 4.36
CA LYS A 82 5.67 -15.60 5.75
C LYS A 82 6.33 -14.57 6.66
N LYS A 83 7.51 -14.08 6.30
CA LYS A 83 8.25 -13.07 7.09
C LYS A 83 7.72 -11.66 6.90
N TYR A 84 6.83 -11.43 5.91
CA TYR A 84 6.36 -10.13 5.49
C TYR A 84 4.85 -9.99 5.68
N ASP A 85 4.41 -8.75 5.85
CA ASP A 85 2.99 -8.38 5.96
C ASP A 85 2.44 -7.86 4.63
N ALA A 86 3.33 -7.32 3.78
CA ALA A 86 2.98 -6.84 2.45
C ALA A 86 4.15 -6.97 1.47
N VAL A 87 3.80 -6.98 0.19
CA VAL A 87 4.74 -6.92 -0.95
C VAL A 87 4.46 -5.65 -1.75
N MET A 88 5.50 -4.96 -2.19
CA MET A 88 5.41 -3.80 -3.09
C MET A 88 6.18 -4.07 -4.37
N PHE A 89 5.59 -3.68 -5.50
CA PHE A 89 6.23 -3.77 -6.82
C PHE A 89 6.43 -2.37 -7.43
N ASN A 90 7.64 -2.15 -7.93
CA ASN A 90 8.00 -1.15 -8.93
C ASN A 90 8.83 -1.90 -9.99
N THR A 91 8.15 -2.57 -10.91
CA THR A 91 8.72 -3.61 -11.78
C THR A 91 8.22 -3.44 -13.20
N THR A 92 8.92 -4.01 -14.17
CA THR A 92 8.47 -4.04 -15.58
C THR A 92 8.73 -5.41 -16.21
N GLY A 93 7.90 -5.76 -17.19
CA GLY A 93 8.06 -6.93 -18.05
C GLY A 93 7.73 -8.26 -17.37
N GLU A 94 8.14 -9.35 -17.99
CA GLU A 94 7.88 -10.71 -17.49
C GLU A 94 8.99 -11.11 -16.52
N LEU A 95 8.72 -11.01 -15.21
CA LEU A 95 9.67 -11.45 -14.19
C LEU A 95 9.80 -12.98 -14.24
N PRO A 96 11.01 -13.55 -14.10
CA PRO A 96 11.27 -15.00 -14.26
C PRO A 96 10.80 -15.81 -13.04
N MET A 97 9.58 -15.57 -12.56
CA MET A 97 8.97 -16.32 -11.47
C MET A 97 8.44 -17.66 -11.96
N SER A 98 8.81 -18.73 -11.27
CA SER A 98 8.23 -20.06 -11.47
C SER A 98 6.75 -20.09 -11.09
N GLU A 99 6.01 -21.09 -11.56
CA GLU A 99 4.59 -21.27 -11.19
C GLU A 99 4.40 -21.47 -9.68
N ALA A 100 5.38 -22.07 -8.99
CA ALA A 100 5.37 -22.23 -7.54
C ALA A 100 5.49 -20.86 -6.82
N GLN A 101 6.34 -19.95 -7.32
CA GLN A 101 6.51 -18.60 -6.79
C GLN A 101 5.28 -17.74 -7.08
N LYS A 102 4.73 -17.81 -8.29
CA LYS A 102 3.47 -17.14 -8.64
C LYS A 102 2.32 -17.60 -7.73
N LYS A 103 2.21 -18.92 -7.52
CA LYS A 103 1.21 -19.48 -6.60
C LYS A 103 1.42 -18.99 -5.17
N ALA A 104 2.67 -18.98 -4.69
CA ALA A 104 2.98 -18.49 -3.34
C ALA A 104 2.58 -17.02 -3.16
N PHE A 105 2.83 -16.16 -4.16
CA PHE A 105 2.43 -14.76 -4.17
C PHE A 105 0.89 -14.59 -4.16
N VAL A 106 0.16 -15.37 -4.98
CA VAL A 106 -1.31 -15.36 -4.99
C VAL A 106 -1.87 -15.79 -3.64
N ASP A 107 -1.36 -16.89 -3.07
CA ASP A 107 -1.82 -17.41 -1.78
C ASP A 107 -1.52 -16.42 -0.64
N PHE A 108 -0.37 -15.77 -0.67
CA PHE A 108 0.02 -14.72 0.27
C PHE A 108 -1.01 -13.60 0.30
N ILE A 109 -1.38 -13.03 -0.85
CA ILE A 109 -2.38 -11.97 -0.90
C ILE A 109 -3.76 -12.50 -0.51
N LYS A 110 -4.21 -13.63 -1.07
CA LYS A 110 -5.53 -14.20 -0.76
C LYS A 110 -5.73 -14.52 0.72
N SER A 111 -4.66 -14.88 1.44
CA SER A 111 -4.72 -15.15 2.88
C SER A 111 -4.91 -13.89 3.73
N GLY A 112 -4.72 -12.71 3.16
CA GLY A 112 -4.98 -11.42 3.81
C GLY A 112 -3.78 -10.51 3.99
N HIS A 113 -2.63 -10.86 3.40
CA HIS A 113 -1.47 -9.97 3.31
C HIS A 113 -1.69 -8.91 2.23
N GLY A 114 -0.86 -7.86 2.26
CA GLY A 114 -1.02 -6.72 1.40
C GLY A 114 -0.23 -6.76 0.10
N PHE A 115 -0.73 -6.04 -0.92
CA PHE A 115 0.02 -5.79 -2.13
C PHE A 115 -0.04 -4.30 -2.50
N ILE A 116 1.10 -3.73 -2.86
CA ILE A 116 1.23 -2.36 -3.36
C ILE A 116 1.88 -2.40 -4.74
N GLY A 117 1.25 -1.77 -5.72
CA GLY A 117 1.86 -1.49 -7.02
C GLY A 117 2.09 0.00 -7.18
N VAL A 118 3.26 0.38 -7.68
CA VAL A 118 3.54 1.77 -8.04
C VAL A 118 3.96 1.85 -9.49
N HIS A 119 3.54 2.92 -10.14
CA HIS A 119 3.87 3.28 -11.51
C HIS A 119 3.89 2.06 -12.45
N SER A 120 5.07 1.58 -12.79
CA SER A 120 5.28 0.49 -13.76
C SER A 120 4.86 -0.90 -13.25
N ALA A 121 4.34 -1.02 -12.03
CA ALA A 121 3.80 -2.30 -11.60
C ALA A 121 2.67 -2.82 -12.50
N THR A 122 1.93 -1.94 -13.19
CA THR A 122 0.94 -2.35 -14.21
C THR A 122 1.57 -2.77 -15.55
N ASP A 123 2.85 -2.43 -15.78
CA ASP A 123 3.66 -2.85 -16.94
C ASP A 123 4.41 -4.18 -16.66
N THR A 124 3.77 -5.07 -15.91
CA THR A 124 4.38 -6.33 -15.44
C THR A 124 3.43 -7.50 -15.68
N PHE A 125 3.98 -8.67 -16.06
CA PHE A 125 3.25 -9.94 -16.17
C PHE A 125 2.05 -9.93 -17.13
N TYR A 126 2.18 -9.40 -18.32
CA TYR A 126 1.12 -9.41 -19.34
C TYR A 126 0.62 -10.81 -19.69
N MET A 127 1.50 -11.83 -19.57
CA MET A 127 1.15 -13.22 -19.87
C MET A 127 0.53 -13.96 -18.69
N TRP A 128 0.31 -13.27 -17.55
CA TRP A 128 -0.27 -13.88 -16.36
C TRP A 128 -1.55 -13.16 -15.92
N SER A 129 -2.71 -13.65 -16.43
CA SER A 129 -4.02 -13.01 -16.21
C SER A 129 -4.36 -12.79 -14.73
N THR A 130 -3.96 -13.72 -13.84
CA THR A 130 -4.18 -13.57 -12.39
C THR A 130 -3.49 -12.33 -11.83
N TYR A 131 -2.34 -11.91 -12.38
CA TYR A 131 -1.69 -10.68 -11.94
C TYR A 131 -2.53 -9.44 -12.26
N GLY A 132 -3.12 -9.36 -13.45
CA GLY A 132 -4.07 -8.31 -13.81
C GLY A 132 -5.30 -8.29 -12.89
N ASP A 133 -5.78 -9.47 -12.49
CA ASP A 133 -6.87 -9.58 -11.51
C ASP A 133 -6.45 -9.11 -10.11
N ILE A 134 -5.17 -9.24 -9.74
CA ILE A 134 -4.62 -8.72 -8.48
C ILE A 134 -4.50 -7.20 -8.55
N ILE A 135 -3.74 -6.66 -9.52
CA ILE A 135 -3.40 -5.23 -9.57
C ILE A 135 -4.54 -4.36 -10.09
N GLY A 136 -5.43 -4.91 -10.91
CA GLY A 136 -6.63 -4.24 -11.40
C GLY A 136 -6.63 -3.84 -12.87
N GLY A 137 -5.56 -4.10 -13.61
CA GLY A 137 -5.43 -3.82 -15.04
C GLY A 137 -3.97 -3.74 -15.46
N TRP A 138 -3.73 -3.53 -16.75
CA TRP A 138 -2.37 -3.42 -17.31
C TRP A 138 -2.11 -2.08 -17.96
N PHE A 139 -0.87 -1.64 -17.89
CA PHE A 139 -0.38 -0.51 -18.65
C PHE A 139 -0.73 -0.65 -20.16
N ASN A 140 -1.21 0.43 -20.73
CA ASN A 140 -1.57 0.49 -22.14
C ASN A 140 -1.27 1.88 -22.70
N HIS A 141 0.02 2.21 -22.80
CA HIS A 141 0.50 3.49 -23.31
C HIS A 141 0.46 4.66 -22.30
N HIS A 142 1.29 5.70 -22.54
CA HIS A 142 1.46 6.91 -21.71
C HIS A 142 1.58 8.18 -22.60
N PRO A 143 0.47 8.70 -23.16
CA PRO A 143 0.52 9.83 -24.09
C PRO A 143 0.91 11.15 -23.43
N TRP A 144 0.88 11.21 -22.10
CA TRP A 144 1.15 12.42 -21.32
C TRP A 144 2.35 12.22 -20.40
N HIS A 145 3.37 13.03 -20.59
CA HIS A 145 4.49 13.21 -19.67
C HIS A 145 4.71 14.72 -19.56
N GLU A 146 3.94 15.36 -18.71
CA GLU A 146 3.80 16.80 -18.62
C GLU A 146 3.12 17.23 -17.31
N MET A 147 2.97 18.55 -17.11
CA MET A 147 2.16 19.05 -15.99
C MET A 147 0.69 18.74 -16.23
N VAL A 148 0.08 17.93 -15.36
CA VAL A 148 -1.31 17.53 -15.45
C VAL A 148 -2.07 17.90 -14.17
N THR A 149 -3.40 17.96 -14.26
CA THR A 149 -4.28 18.02 -13.08
C THR A 149 -4.83 16.64 -12.79
N ILE A 150 -4.72 16.23 -11.54
CA ILE A 150 -5.28 14.97 -11.02
C ILE A 150 -6.43 15.31 -10.10
N ASP A 151 -7.61 14.77 -10.41
CA ASP A 151 -8.81 14.89 -9.59
C ASP A 151 -8.81 13.87 -8.45
N VAL A 152 -9.21 14.32 -7.27
CA VAL A 152 -9.46 13.45 -6.12
C VAL A 152 -10.89 12.94 -6.20
N VAL A 153 -11.06 11.67 -6.58
CA VAL A 153 -12.37 11.05 -6.79
C VAL A 153 -13.05 10.74 -5.46
N ASP A 154 -12.27 10.32 -4.46
CA ASP A 154 -12.78 10.08 -3.10
C ASP A 154 -12.09 11.00 -2.07
N PRO A 155 -12.64 12.20 -1.85
CA PRO A 155 -12.09 13.12 -0.85
C PRO A 155 -12.31 12.68 0.61
N ALA A 156 -13.12 11.65 0.84
CA ALA A 156 -13.31 11.06 2.17
C ALA A 156 -12.24 10.00 2.49
N SER A 157 -11.52 9.53 1.48
CA SER A 157 -10.45 8.55 1.65
C SER A 157 -9.31 9.13 2.49
N LYS A 158 -8.87 8.37 3.49
CA LYS A 158 -7.68 8.71 4.29
C LYS A 158 -6.37 8.66 3.48
N ILE A 159 -6.39 8.02 2.30
CA ILE A 159 -5.20 7.91 1.46
C ILE A 159 -4.94 9.21 0.71
N VAL A 160 -5.97 9.85 0.18
CA VAL A 160 -5.84 10.98 -0.75
C VAL A 160 -6.61 12.25 -0.34
N GLY A 161 -7.50 12.18 0.66
CA GLY A 161 -8.40 13.29 1.02
C GLY A 161 -7.67 14.57 1.47
N PHE A 162 -6.43 14.48 1.93
CA PHE A 162 -5.60 15.63 2.30
C PHE A 162 -5.19 16.49 1.09
N LEU A 163 -5.30 15.97 -0.13
CA LEU A 163 -4.98 16.69 -1.38
C LEU A 163 -6.04 17.71 -1.79
N GLY A 164 -7.22 17.71 -1.15
CA GLY A 164 -8.34 18.55 -1.52
C GLY A 164 -9.15 17.98 -2.69
N LYS A 165 -9.59 18.83 -3.61
CA LYS A 165 -10.40 18.40 -4.77
C LYS A 165 -9.57 17.91 -5.96
N SER A 166 -8.42 18.52 -6.16
CA SER A 166 -7.47 18.19 -7.22
C SER A 166 -6.10 18.79 -6.92
N PHE A 167 -5.08 18.33 -7.61
CA PHE A 167 -3.72 18.88 -7.52
C PHE A 167 -3.01 18.78 -8.88
N GLN A 168 -1.99 19.60 -9.08
CA GLN A 168 -1.13 19.54 -10.26
C GLN A 168 0.17 18.80 -9.95
N ILE A 169 0.61 17.99 -10.91
CA ILE A 169 1.88 17.26 -10.85
C ILE A 169 2.44 17.12 -12.26
N ASN A 170 3.78 17.19 -12.37
CA ASN A 170 4.48 16.84 -13.60
C ASN A 170 4.96 15.40 -13.49
N ASP A 171 4.35 14.51 -14.26
CA ASP A 171 4.68 13.09 -14.27
C ASP A 171 4.21 12.43 -15.56
N GLU A 172 4.64 11.19 -15.78
CA GLU A 172 4.13 10.35 -16.86
C GLU A 172 2.82 9.68 -16.43
N ILE A 173 1.78 9.87 -17.23
CA ILE A 173 0.45 9.33 -16.89
C ILE A 173 0.13 8.12 -17.76
N TYR A 174 -0.04 6.99 -17.11
CA TYR A 174 -0.43 5.73 -17.73
C TYR A 174 -1.92 5.67 -18.06
N GLN A 175 -2.22 5.13 -19.23
CA GLN A 175 -3.52 4.55 -19.52
C GLN A 175 -3.51 3.09 -19.11
N VAL A 176 -4.63 2.59 -18.66
CA VAL A 176 -4.78 1.21 -18.21
C VAL A 176 -5.77 0.47 -19.10
N SER A 177 -5.44 -0.73 -19.57
CA SER A 177 -6.37 -1.65 -20.23
C SER A 177 -6.89 -2.70 -19.26
N ASP A 178 -8.01 -3.30 -19.63
CA ASP A 178 -8.68 -4.36 -18.85
C ASP A 178 -8.89 -4.00 -17.37
N PHE A 179 -9.09 -2.70 -17.13
CA PHE A 179 -9.29 -2.16 -15.78
C PHE A 179 -10.53 -2.76 -15.14
N LYS A 180 -10.39 -3.29 -13.95
CA LYS A 180 -11.46 -3.95 -13.19
C LYS A 180 -12.30 -2.91 -12.45
N ALA A 181 -12.96 -2.01 -13.20
CA ALA A 181 -13.67 -0.86 -12.66
C ALA A 181 -14.72 -1.24 -11.61
N GLU A 182 -15.44 -2.33 -11.80
CA GLU A 182 -16.53 -2.78 -10.91
C GLU A 182 -16.03 -3.27 -9.56
N THR A 183 -14.74 -3.61 -9.45
CA THR A 183 -14.13 -4.15 -8.22
C THR A 183 -12.96 -3.33 -7.71
N SER A 184 -12.71 -2.18 -8.34
CA SER A 184 -11.68 -1.22 -7.95
C SER A 184 -12.32 0.06 -7.43
N HIS A 185 -11.85 0.55 -6.30
CA HIS A 185 -12.25 1.85 -5.75
C HIS A 185 -11.25 2.90 -6.19
N VAL A 186 -11.62 3.70 -7.20
CA VAL A 186 -10.77 4.75 -7.77
C VAL A 186 -10.62 5.89 -6.75
N LEU A 187 -9.39 6.27 -6.47
CA LEU A 187 -9.03 7.35 -5.57
C LEU A 187 -8.66 8.63 -6.32
N LEU A 188 -7.89 8.48 -7.40
CA LEU A 188 -7.36 9.55 -8.22
C LEU A 188 -7.63 9.26 -9.70
N GLN A 189 -7.93 10.33 -10.47
CA GLN A 189 -8.16 10.26 -11.89
C GLN A 189 -7.55 11.47 -12.59
N LEU A 190 -7.02 11.30 -13.80
CA LEU A 190 -6.57 12.40 -14.63
C LEU A 190 -7.77 13.29 -15.02
N ASP A 191 -7.65 14.61 -14.82
CA ASP A 191 -8.60 15.57 -15.41
C ASP A 191 -8.31 15.71 -16.91
N PRO A 192 -9.21 15.22 -17.80
CA PRO A 192 -9.00 15.28 -19.24
C PRO A 192 -8.93 16.72 -19.79
N LYS A 193 -9.39 17.71 -19.04
CA LYS A 193 -9.29 19.13 -19.44
C LYS A 193 -7.88 19.70 -19.27
N SER A 194 -7.04 19.02 -18.48
CA SER A 194 -5.66 19.46 -18.24
C SER A 194 -4.66 19.00 -19.30
N VAL A 195 -5.09 18.15 -20.22
CA VAL A 195 -4.23 17.54 -21.25
C VAL A 195 -4.87 17.59 -22.64
N SER A 196 -4.08 17.42 -23.70
CA SER A 196 -4.64 17.15 -25.03
C SER A 196 -5.08 15.70 -25.15
N THR A 197 -6.36 15.50 -25.40
CA THR A 197 -6.94 14.16 -25.66
C THR A 197 -6.89 13.75 -27.14
N GLU A 198 -6.31 14.61 -28.01
CA GLU A 198 -6.09 14.36 -29.43
C GLU A 198 -4.71 13.77 -29.74
N LYS A 199 -3.86 13.62 -28.71
CA LYS A 199 -2.55 13.00 -28.87
C LYS A 199 -2.67 11.58 -29.41
N GLU A 200 -1.69 11.18 -30.23
CA GLU A 200 -1.56 9.81 -30.68
C GLU A 200 -1.50 8.83 -29.50
N GLY A 201 -2.17 7.70 -29.63
CA GLY A 201 -2.18 6.68 -28.58
C GLY A 201 -3.20 6.90 -27.47
N VAL A 202 -3.92 8.04 -27.41
CA VAL A 202 -5.00 8.24 -26.42
C VAL A 202 -6.12 7.23 -26.68
N ARG A 203 -6.56 6.57 -25.61
CA ARG A 203 -7.63 5.58 -25.62
C ARG A 203 -8.76 6.01 -24.70
N PHE A 204 -9.91 6.36 -25.25
CA PHE A 204 -11.12 6.64 -24.47
C PHE A 204 -11.73 5.32 -23.97
N ARG A 205 -12.01 5.28 -22.67
CA ARG A 205 -12.64 4.15 -22.01
C ARG A 205 -13.73 4.67 -21.06
N TYR A 206 -14.76 3.86 -20.81
CA TYR A 206 -15.89 4.27 -19.96
C TYR A 206 -15.51 4.62 -18.53
N TYR A 207 -14.37 4.08 -18.04
CA TYR A 207 -13.82 4.36 -16.72
C TYR A 207 -12.83 5.54 -16.69
N GLY A 208 -12.64 6.25 -17.81
CA GLY A 208 -11.69 7.36 -17.92
C GLY A 208 -10.23 6.92 -17.80
N TRP A 209 -9.42 7.69 -17.07
CA TRP A 209 -8.00 7.44 -16.85
C TRP A 209 -7.69 7.38 -15.35
N PRO A 210 -7.97 6.25 -14.67
CA PRO A 210 -7.68 6.09 -13.25
C PRO A 210 -6.17 6.13 -13.00
N VAL A 211 -5.74 6.92 -12.00
CA VAL A 211 -4.33 7.09 -11.62
C VAL A 211 -3.99 6.33 -10.36
N ALA A 212 -4.91 6.30 -9.38
CA ALA A 212 -4.72 5.49 -8.17
C ALA A 212 -6.02 4.84 -7.75
N TRP A 213 -5.91 3.64 -7.18
CA TRP A 213 -7.06 2.88 -6.71
C TRP A 213 -6.70 1.92 -5.59
N THR A 214 -7.74 1.49 -4.86
CA THR A 214 -7.68 0.36 -3.94
C THR A 214 -8.62 -0.74 -4.41
N ARG A 215 -8.32 -1.97 -4.02
CA ARG A 215 -9.19 -3.12 -4.25
C ARG A 215 -8.92 -4.24 -3.26
N MET A 216 -9.79 -5.24 -3.25
CA MET A 216 -9.59 -6.47 -2.52
C MET A 216 -9.26 -7.62 -3.48
N PHE A 217 -8.32 -8.48 -3.08
CA PHE A 217 -8.07 -9.74 -3.76
C PHE A 217 -8.04 -10.88 -2.72
N GLY A 218 -9.10 -11.69 -2.70
CA GLY A 218 -9.35 -12.58 -1.57
C GLY A 218 -9.56 -11.76 -0.28
N LYS A 219 -8.74 -12.03 0.75
CA LYS A 219 -8.74 -11.27 2.00
C LYS A 219 -7.68 -10.14 2.02
N GLY A 220 -6.84 -10.06 0.99
CA GLY A 220 -5.76 -9.10 0.89
C GLY A 220 -6.22 -7.74 0.36
N ARG A 221 -5.56 -6.68 0.85
CA ARG A 221 -5.75 -5.31 0.39
C ARG A 221 -4.71 -4.99 -0.67
N VAL A 222 -5.15 -4.41 -1.76
CA VAL A 222 -4.31 -3.98 -2.88
C VAL A 222 -4.44 -2.49 -3.07
N TYR A 223 -3.31 -1.77 -3.09
CA TYR A 223 -3.23 -0.36 -3.43
C TYR A 223 -2.33 -0.19 -4.64
N TYR A 224 -2.80 0.58 -5.62
CA TYR A 224 -1.99 1.01 -6.76
C TYR A 224 -1.95 2.53 -6.84
N ASN A 225 -0.76 3.07 -7.16
CA ASN A 225 -0.57 4.47 -7.50
C ASN A 225 0.27 4.56 -8.78
N GLY A 226 -0.32 5.08 -9.85
CA GLY A 226 0.31 5.18 -11.18
C GLY A 226 1.35 6.29 -11.31
N LEU A 227 1.47 7.19 -10.32
CA LEU A 227 2.51 8.21 -10.29
C LEU A 227 3.86 7.60 -9.90
N GLY A 228 4.96 8.28 -10.24
CA GLY A 228 6.30 7.88 -9.80
C GLY A 228 7.28 7.56 -10.92
N HIS A 229 7.05 8.07 -12.14
CA HIS A 229 8.01 7.92 -13.24
C HIS A 229 9.33 8.63 -12.92
N ASP A 230 9.24 9.87 -12.46
CA ASP A 230 10.38 10.76 -12.28
C ASP A 230 10.83 10.88 -10.82
N ASP A 231 12.12 11.14 -10.61
CA ASP A 231 12.75 11.36 -9.31
C ASP A 231 12.06 12.43 -8.46
N TRP A 232 11.64 13.54 -9.08
CA TRP A 232 10.99 14.62 -8.35
C TRP A 232 9.63 14.23 -7.81
N VAL A 233 8.92 13.27 -8.44
CA VAL A 233 7.66 12.74 -7.93
C VAL A 233 7.90 12.00 -6.62
N TRP A 234 8.93 11.15 -6.55
CA TRP A 234 9.29 10.45 -5.31
C TRP A 234 9.70 11.41 -4.19
N LYS A 235 10.24 12.58 -4.54
CA LYS A 235 10.64 13.63 -3.60
C LYS A 235 9.49 14.58 -3.22
N ASP A 236 8.34 14.52 -3.92
CA ASP A 236 7.15 15.33 -3.62
C ASP A 236 6.52 14.84 -2.29
N PRO A 237 6.40 15.70 -1.26
CA PRO A 237 5.84 15.31 0.03
C PRO A 237 4.40 14.81 -0.07
N ARG A 238 3.61 15.27 -1.05
CA ARG A 238 2.24 14.80 -1.29
C ARG A 238 2.23 13.35 -1.77
N TYR A 239 3.15 13.00 -2.68
CA TYR A 239 3.32 11.62 -3.15
C TYR A 239 3.77 10.70 -2.01
N GLN A 240 4.74 11.14 -1.20
CA GLN A 240 5.20 10.39 -0.03
C GLN A 240 4.07 10.17 0.98
N GLU A 241 3.22 11.17 1.23
CA GLU A 241 2.08 11.04 2.13
C GLU A 241 1.03 10.07 1.57
N MET A 242 0.74 10.11 0.26
CA MET A 242 -0.11 9.11 -0.40
C MET A 242 0.44 7.69 -0.22
N LEU A 243 1.75 7.49 -0.41
CA LEU A 243 2.38 6.18 -0.21
C LEU A 243 2.29 5.73 1.25
N VAL A 244 2.59 6.62 2.21
CA VAL A 244 2.48 6.29 3.64
C VAL A 244 1.06 5.86 3.99
N ASN A 245 0.06 6.60 3.56
CA ASN A 245 -1.34 6.32 3.86
C ASN A 245 -1.82 5.05 3.16
N GLY A 246 -1.43 4.85 1.89
CA GLY A 246 -1.76 3.65 1.12
C GLY A 246 -1.13 2.39 1.71
N ILE A 247 0.16 2.44 2.07
CA ILE A 247 0.86 1.30 2.69
C ILE A 247 0.26 0.99 4.07
N LYS A 248 -0.03 2.01 4.91
CA LYS A 248 -0.73 1.80 6.19
C LYS A 248 -2.08 1.14 6.00
N TRP A 249 -2.86 1.59 5.00
CA TRP A 249 -4.14 0.97 4.69
C TRP A 249 -3.96 -0.50 4.31
N VAL A 250 -2.98 -0.82 3.47
CA VAL A 250 -2.65 -2.19 3.06
C VAL A 250 -2.24 -3.05 4.26
N LEU A 251 -1.44 -2.50 5.17
CA LEU A 251 -1.00 -3.15 6.41
C LEU A 251 -2.10 -3.21 7.50
N LYS A 252 -3.32 -2.74 7.21
CA LYS A 252 -4.44 -2.67 8.16
C LYS A 252 -4.15 -1.81 9.40
N GLN A 253 -3.22 -0.88 9.25
CA GLN A 253 -2.97 0.19 10.21
C GLN A 253 -3.90 1.37 9.89
N THR A 254 -4.18 2.21 10.87
CA THR A 254 -4.98 3.43 10.61
C THR A 254 -4.09 4.46 9.91
N PRO A 255 -4.45 4.97 8.72
CA PRO A 255 -3.81 6.11 8.09
C PRO A 255 -3.98 7.38 8.89
#